data_b3dfab5617494789cd70970d6ff32924
#
_entry.id   b3dfab5617494789cd70970d6ff32924
#
_cell.length_a   1.000
_cell.length_b   1.000
_cell.length_c   1.000
_cell.angle_alpha   90.00
_cell.angle_beta   90.00
_cell.angle_gamma   90.00
#
_symmetry.space_group_name_H-M   'P 1'
#
loop_
_entity.id
_entity.type
_entity.pdbx_description
1 polymer ?
#
loop_
_entity_poly.entity_id
_entity_poly.type
_entity_poly.pdbx_seq_one_letter_code
_entity_poly.pdbx_strand_id
1 'polypeptide(L)'
;CEQATSKNKVIYLTTNSGYGVGEKNKYCDENSPLNPISLYGRTKCDGEDLVRAKIKNHVCFRLATVFGHSYRMRSDLLVNNFVYTAVKKKKLTLFEPHFRRNFLHVRDVVNAVIFTIKNFNKLKNDVYNLGLSTANISKIMLAKKIQKQYKKLKIKIVTNRKDPDKRDYFVSNRKI
;
A
#
# COMPACT_ATOMS: atom_id res chain seq x y z
N CYS A 1 -2.98 -3.63 -22.73
CA CYS A 1 -1.82 -4.34 -23.29
C CYS A 1 -1.82 -4.41 -24.82
N GLU A 2 -2.98 -4.51 -25.45
CA GLU A 2 -3.10 -4.66 -26.92
C GLU A 2 -2.50 -3.49 -27.71
N GLN A 3 -2.54 -2.28 -27.18
CA GLN A 3 -2.00 -1.08 -27.83
C GLN A 3 -0.52 -0.81 -27.51
N ALA A 4 0.07 -1.56 -26.58
CA ALA A 4 1.45 -1.36 -26.19
C ALA A 4 2.40 -2.06 -27.16
N THR A 5 3.34 -1.29 -27.74
CA THR A 5 4.38 -1.78 -28.63
C THR A 5 5.68 -2.02 -27.86
N SER A 6 6.67 -2.64 -28.51
CA SER A 6 8.01 -2.82 -27.93
C SER A 6 8.76 -1.52 -27.62
N LYS A 7 8.28 -0.37 -28.15
CA LYS A 7 8.86 0.97 -27.88
C LYS A 7 8.27 1.62 -26.64
N ASN A 8 7.08 1.17 -26.17
CA ASN A 8 6.43 1.76 -25.01
C ASN A 8 7.10 1.32 -23.71
N LYS A 9 7.28 2.27 -22.80
CA LYS A 9 7.70 2.03 -21.43
C LYS A 9 6.44 2.05 -20.54
N VAL A 10 6.14 0.97 -19.87
CA VAL A 10 4.95 0.84 -19.04
C VAL A 10 5.33 0.77 -17.56
N ILE A 11 4.81 1.69 -16.75
CA ILE A 11 4.89 1.60 -15.29
C ILE A 11 3.50 1.24 -14.78
N TYR A 12 3.34 0.02 -14.26
CA TYR A 12 2.07 -0.48 -13.77
C TYR A 12 2.01 -0.39 -12.25
N LEU A 13 1.02 0.35 -11.74
CA LEU A 13 0.79 0.49 -10.31
C LEU A 13 -0.20 -0.59 -9.85
N THR A 14 0.33 -1.58 -9.15
CA THR A 14 -0.41 -2.65 -8.49
C THR A 14 -0.47 -2.41 -6.97
N THR A 15 -0.53 -3.43 -6.14
CA THR A 15 -0.86 -3.26 -4.72
C THR A 15 -0.25 -4.33 -3.82
N ASN A 16 0.23 -3.95 -2.65
CA ASN A 16 0.58 -4.90 -1.58
C ASN A 16 -0.63 -5.69 -1.04
N SER A 17 -1.87 -5.30 -1.39
CA SER A 17 -3.06 -6.09 -1.06
C SER A 17 -3.06 -7.48 -1.70
N GLY A 18 -2.20 -7.69 -2.70
CA GLY A 18 -1.95 -8.99 -3.31
C GLY A 18 -1.43 -10.05 -2.32
N TYR A 19 -0.70 -9.64 -1.28
CA TYR A 19 -0.19 -10.56 -0.25
C TYR A 19 -1.28 -11.12 0.68
N GLY A 20 -2.45 -10.47 0.75
CA GLY A 20 -3.58 -10.93 1.55
C GLY A 20 -3.31 -10.95 3.05
N VAL A 21 -3.19 -12.13 3.63
CA VAL A 21 -2.72 -12.33 5.01
C VAL A 21 -1.34 -12.95 4.94
N GLY A 22 -0.34 -12.18 5.36
CA GLY A 22 1.05 -12.64 5.37
C GLY A 22 1.29 -13.69 6.46
N GLU A 23 2.41 -14.39 6.34
CA GLU A 23 2.86 -15.30 7.39
C GLU A 23 3.24 -14.53 8.67
N LYS A 24 2.97 -15.14 9.82
CA LYS A 24 3.28 -14.53 11.10
C LYS A 24 4.80 -14.30 11.23
N ASN A 25 5.18 -13.06 11.55
CA ASN A 25 6.58 -12.64 11.75
C ASN A 25 7.50 -12.76 10.51
N LYS A 26 6.94 -12.89 9.31
CA LYS A 26 7.70 -12.96 8.08
C LYS A 26 7.36 -11.75 7.17
N TYR A 27 8.38 -11.21 6.53
CA TYR A 27 8.19 -10.15 5.55
C TYR A 27 7.79 -10.74 4.20
N CYS A 28 6.76 -10.15 3.60
CA CYS A 28 6.45 -10.38 2.19
C CYS A 28 7.42 -9.56 1.34
N ASP A 29 8.13 -10.21 0.46
CA ASP A 29 8.96 -9.62 -0.59
C ASP A 29 8.35 -9.88 -1.98
N GLU A 30 9.04 -9.48 -3.03
CA GLU A 30 8.55 -9.62 -4.39
C GLU A 30 8.42 -11.07 -4.86
N ASN A 31 9.12 -12.01 -4.22
CA ASN A 31 9.07 -13.46 -4.49
C ASN A 31 8.00 -14.17 -3.65
N SER A 32 7.46 -13.49 -2.66
CA SER A 32 6.41 -14.07 -1.81
C SER A 32 5.12 -14.34 -2.60
N PRO A 33 4.40 -15.44 -2.29
CA PRO A 33 3.17 -15.78 -2.99
C PRO A 33 2.10 -14.69 -2.82
N LEU A 34 1.32 -14.47 -3.87
CA LEU A 34 0.18 -13.57 -3.86
C LEU A 34 -1.10 -14.36 -3.56
N ASN A 35 -1.74 -14.03 -2.43
CA ASN A 35 -2.98 -14.65 -1.96
C ASN A 35 -4.04 -13.57 -1.66
N PRO A 36 -4.51 -12.81 -2.67
CA PRO A 36 -5.39 -11.68 -2.47
C PRO A 36 -6.75 -12.12 -1.95
N ILE A 37 -7.22 -11.50 -0.85
CA ILE A 37 -8.50 -11.80 -0.20
C ILE A 37 -9.66 -10.92 -0.68
N SER A 38 -9.39 -9.92 -1.51
CA SER A 38 -10.39 -9.01 -2.07
C SER A 38 -10.44 -9.07 -3.59
N LEU A 39 -11.58 -8.75 -4.19
CA LEU A 39 -11.70 -8.63 -5.65
C LEU A 39 -10.70 -7.62 -6.20
N TYR A 40 -10.56 -6.46 -5.54
CA TYR A 40 -9.56 -5.46 -5.91
C TYR A 40 -8.13 -6.04 -5.93
N GLY A 41 -7.76 -6.79 -4.90
CA GLY A 41 -6.43 -7.44 -4.84
C GLY A 41 -6.24 -8.42 -6.00
N ARG A 42 -7.23 -9.27 -6.26
CA ARG A 42 -7.21 -10.25 -7.38
C ARG A 42 -7.03 -9.57 -8.73
N THR A 43 -7.91 -8.63 -9.07
CA THR A 43 -7.84 -7.93 -10.37
C THR A 43 -6.53 -7.17 -10.57
N LYS A 44 -5.91 -6.67 -9.48
CA LYS A 44 -4.59 -6.03 -9.54
C LYS A 44 -3.46 -7.04 -9.77
N CYS A 45 -3.53 -8.22 -9.16
CA CYS A 45 -2.57 -9.31 -9.41
C CYS A 45 -2.70 -9.83 -10.84
N ASP A 46 -3.92 -10.10 -11.31
CA ASP A 46 -4.18 -10.54 -12.69
C ASP A 46 -3.64 -9.53 -13.71
N GLY A 47 -3.82 -8.22 -13.44
CA GLY A 47 -3.27 -7.16 -14.26
C GLY A 47 -1.73 -7.11 -14.22
N GLU A 48 -1.10 -7.38 -13.07
CA GLU A 48 0.36 -7.49 -12.95
C GLU A 48 0.89 -8.65 -13.81
N ASP A 49 0.27 -9.81 -13.71
CA ASP A 49 0.65 -11.00 -14.46
C ASP A 49 0.49 -10.77 -15.99
N LEU A 50 -0.61 -10.13 -16.39
CA LEU A 50 -0.85 -9.77 -17.78
C LEU A 50 0.21 -8.79 -18.33
N VAL A 51 0.58 -7.77 -17.55
CA VAL A 51 1.62 -6.80 -17.93
C VAL A 51 2.97 -7.51 -18.05
N ARG A 52 3.34 -8.33 -17.09
CA ARG A 52 4.60 -9.09 -17.09
C ARG A 52 4.69 -10.06 -18.28
N ALA A 53 3.59 -10.71 -18.63
CA ALA A 53 3.55 -11.67 -19.73
C ALA A 53 3.59 -11.00 -21.11
N LYS A 54 2.93 -9.84 -21.27
CA LYS A 54 2.69 -9.26 -22.59
C LYS A 54 3.50 -8.00 -22.92
N ILE A 55 4.05 -7.31 -21.92
CA ILE A 55 4.76 -6.05 -22.13
C ILE A 55 6.25 -6.22 -21.92
N LYS A 56 7.03 -6.09 -23.01
CA LYS A 56 8.50 -6.23 -22.97
C LYS A 56 9.22 -5.21 -22.09
N ASN A 57 8.72 -3.97 -22.04
CA ASN A 57 9.35 -2.89 -21.27
C ASN A 57 8.40 -2.44 -20.18
N HIS A 58 8.40 -3.11 -19.04
CA HIS A 58 7.54 -2.80 -17.92
C HIS A 58 8.31 -2.64 -16.61
N VAL A 59 7.72 -1.91 -15.67
CA VAL A 59 8.05 -1.92 -14.24
C VAL A 59 6.73 -2.02 -13.50
N CYS A 60 6.60 -2.98 -12.58
CA CYS A 60 5.43 -3.11 -11.73
C CYS A 60 5.74 -2.64 -10.32
N PHE A 61 4.91 -1.75 -9.76
CA PHE A 61 5.00 -1.33 -8.37
C PHE A 61 3.85 -1.87 -7.55
N ARG A 62 4.15 -2.76 -6.59
CA ARG A 62 3.21 -3.18 -5.54
C ARG A 62 3.19 -2.10 -4.47
N LEU A 63 2.23 -1.18 -4.59
CA LEU A 63 2.13 -0.02 -3.70
C LEU A 63 1.69 -0.41 -2.29
N ALA A 64 2.35 0.17 -1.31
CA ALA A 64 1.85 0.30 0.05
C ALA A 64 0.54 1.10 0.09
N THR A 65 -0.10 1.19 1.26
CA THR A 65 -1.26 2.07 1.44
C THR A 65 -0.82 3.51 1.31
N VAL A 66 -1.16 4.11 0.17
CA VAL A 66 -0.77 5.49 -0.16
C VAL A 66 -1.64 6.48 0.63
N PHE A 67 -1.02 7.51 1.16
CA PHE A 67 -1.71 8.58 1.89
C PHE A 67 -1.13 9.96 1.56
N GLY A 68 -1.81 11.00 1.98
CA GLY A 68 -1.37 12.38 1.80
C GLY A 68 -2.38 13.21 1.02
N HIS A 69 -2.14 14.51 1.01
CA HIS A 69 -2.98 15.47 0.30
C HIS A 69 -2.77 15.38 -1.21
N SER A 70 -3.87 15.40 -1.96
CA SER A 70 -3.88 15.48 -3.42
C SER A 70 -5.18 16.12 -3.88
N TYR A 71 -5.22 16.63 -5.11
CA TYR A 71 -6.46 17.21 -5.70
C TYR A 71 -7.63 16.23 -5.69
N ARG A 72 -7.36 14.92 -5.82
CA ARG A 72 -8.36 13.85 -5.73
C ARG A 72 -8.06 12.96 -4.52
N MET A 73 -8.09 13.55 -3.34
CA MET A 73 -7.78 12.86 -2.11
C MET A 73 -8.81 11.77 -1.81
N ARG A 74 -8.33 10.56 -1.54
CA ARG A 74 -9.11 9.41 -1.08
C ARG A 74 -9.28 9.49 0.44
N SER A 75 -10.36 10.09 0.90
CA SER A 75 -10.69 10.23 2.33
C SER A 75 -11.09 8.90 3.00
N ASP A 76 -11.41 7.88 2.22
CA ASP A 76 -11.72 6.52 2.66
C ASP A 76 -10.47 5.68 3.02
N LEU A 77 -9.29 6.06 2.53
CA LEU A 77 -8.06 5.33 2.86
C LEU A 77 -7.62 5.58 4.30
N LEU A 78 -7.09 4.53 4.93
CA LEU A 78 -6.92 4.42 6.38
C LEU A 78 -6.29 5.64 7.05
N VAL A 79 -5.13 6.12 6.57
CA VAL A 79 -4.44 7.28 7.18
C VAL A 79 -5.26 8.55 7.01
N ASN A 80 -5.72 8.81 5.78
CA ASN A 80 -6.51 10.00 5.46
C ASN A 80 -7.82 10.01 6.27
N ASN A 81 -8.49 8.86 6.38
CA ASN A 81 -9.71 8.69 7.18
C ASN A 81 -9.46 8.93 8.66
N PHE A 82 -8.39 8.37 9.22
CA PHE A 82 -8.05 8.52 10.63
C PHE A 82 -7.76 9.98 10.97
N VAL A 83 -6.98 10.69 10.12
CA VAL A 83 -6.68 12.11 10.32
C VAL A 83 -7.95 12.94 10.21
N TYR A 84 -8.76 12.74 9.17
CA TYR A 84 -10.03 13.46 9.01
C TYR A 84 -10.96 13.24 10.21
N THR A 85 -11.13 11.98 10.63
CA THR A 85 -11.99 11.63 11.77
C THR A 85 -11.44 12.20 13.08
N ALA A 86 -10.13 12.18 13.27
CA ALA A 86 -9.47 12.77 14.44
C ALA A 86 -9.79 14.26 14.56
N VAL A 87 -9.65 15.01 13.48
CA VAL A 87 -9.90 16.46 13.47
C VAL A 87 -11.38 16.77 13.64
N LYS A 88 -12.26 16.09 12.90
CA LYS A 88 -13.71 16.37 12.92
C LYS A 88 -14.40 15.84 14.17
N LYS A 89 -14.12 14.61 14.59
CA LYS A 89 -14.83 13.94 15.69
C LYS A 89 -14.04 13.88 17.00
N LYS A 90 -12.77 14.21 17.00
CA LYS A 90 -11.85 14.11 18.15
C LYS A 90 -11.84 12.72 18.83
N LYS A 91 -12.33 11.71 18.11
CA LYS A 91 -12.46 10.33 18.58
C LYS A 91 -12.26 9.35 17.43
N LEU A 92 -11.40 8.36 17.64
CA LEU A 92 -11.23 7.21 16.76
C LEU A 92 -11.71 5.95 17.46
N THR A 93 -12.51 5.14 16.77
CA THR A 93 -12.91 3.81 17.22
C THR A 93 -12.18 2.77 16.38
N LEU A 94 -11.40 1.90 17.02
CA LEU A 94 -10.58 0.89 16.35
C LEU A 94 -11.14 -0.51 16.61
N PHE A 95 -11.24 -1.29 15.53
CA PHE A 95 -11.51 -2.72 15.54
C PHE A 95 -10.23 -3.44 15.13
N GLU A 96 -9.90 -4.56 15.81
CA GLU A 96 -8.68 -5.34 15.55
C GLU A 96 -7.44 -4.43 15.37
N PRO A 97 -7.07 -3.68 16.40
CA PRO A 97 -6.09 -2.59 16.33
C PRO A 97 -4.67 -3.06 16.03
N HIS A 98 -4.42 -4.37 16.13
CA HIS A 98 -3.13 -5.00 15.89
C HIS A 98 -2.82 -5.24 14.41
N PHE A 99 -3.82 -5.24 13.52
CA PHE A 99 -3.59 -5.45 12.07
C PHE A 99 -2.67 -4.39 11.49
N ARG A 100 -1.68 -4.85 10.75
CA ARG A 100 -0.58 -4.04 10.21
C ARG A 100 -0.76 -3.75 8.74
N ARG A 101 -0.22 -2.63 8.33
CA ARG A 101 -0.11 -2.21 6.93
C ARG A 101 1.22 -1.54 6.72
N ASN A 102 1.71 -1.60 5.51
CA ASN A 102 2.77 -0.74 5.04
C ASN A 102 2.16 0.56 4.49
N PHE A 103 2.78 1.68 4.76
CA PHE A 103 2.30 3.01 4.35
C PHE A 103 3.36 3.76 3.55
N LEU A 104 2.89 4.60 2.62
CA LEU A 104 3.76 5.44 1.78
C LEU A 104 3.08 6.78 1.49
N HIS A 105 3.82 7.87 1.59
CA HIS A 105 3.29 9.18 1.24
C HIS A 105 3.19 9.33 -0.29
N VAL A 106 2.17 10.03 -0.78
CA VAL A 106 1.93 10.20 -2.23
C VAL A 106 3.11 10.87 -2.95
N ARG A 107 3.84 11.77 -2.30
CA ARG A 107 5.04 12.40 -2.88
C ARG A 107 6.16 11.38 -3.12
N ASP A 108 6.31 10.39 -2.26
CA ASP A 108 7.31 9.34 -2.43
C ASP A 108 6.96 8.43 -3.61
N VAL A 109 5.65 8.17 -3.83
CA VAL A 109 5.18 7.48 -5.05
C VAL A 109 5.58 8.27 -6.29
N VAL A 110 5.33 9.58 -6.31
CA VAL A 110 5.70 10.45 -7.44
C VAL A 110 7.21 10.42 -7.67
N ASN A 111 8.01 10.54 -6.61
CA ASN A 111 9.47 10.50 -6.70
C ASN A 111 9.95 9.15 -7.25
N ALA A 112 9.37 8.04 -6.82
CA ALA A 112 9.71 6.71 -7.34
C ALA A 112 9.36 6.57 -8.83
N VAL A 113 8.22 7.10 -9.28
CA VAL A 113 7.84 7.10 -10.70
C VAL A 113 8.82 7.93 -11.52
N ILE A 114 9.17 9.16 -11.07
CA ILE A 114 10.13 10.02 -11.75
C ILE A 114 11.50 9.35 -11.81
N PHE A 115 11.95 8.76 -10.71
CA PHE A 115 13.21 8.02 -10.66
C PHE A 115 13.21 6.86 -11.67
N THR A 116 12.10 6.11 -11.73
CA THR A 116 11.94 4.98 -12.66
C THR A 116 11.98 5.44 -14.11
N ILE A 117 11.32 6.55 -14.45
CA ILE A 117 11.37 7.11 -15.82
C ILE A 117 12.83 7.41 -16.23
N LYS A 118 13.59 8.05 -15.33
CA LYS A 118 15.00 8.41 -15.56
C LYS A 118 15.93 7.18 -15.65
N ASN A 119 15.62 6.13 -14.91
CA ASN A 119 16.45 4.92 -14.79
C ASN A 119 15.79 3.68 -15.40
N PHE A 120 14.86 3.84 -16.33
CA PHE A 120 13.97 2.77 -16.79
C PHE A 120 14.71 1.51 -17.24
N ASN A 121 15.80 1.66 -18.00
CA ASN A 121 16.56 0.52 -18.52
C ASN A 121 17.21 -0.33 -17.45
N LYS A 122 17.49 0.24 -16.26
CA LYS A 122 18.05 -0.50 -15.11
C LYS A 122 16.98 -1.25 -14.31
N LEU A 123 15.72 -0.75 -14.37
CA LEU A 123 14.63 -1.23 -13.53
C LEU A 123 13.61 -2.07 -14.30
N LYS A 124 13.66 -2.06 -15.63
CA LYS A 124 12.66 -2.72 -16.47
C LYS A 124 12.60 -4.23 -16.28
N ASN A 125 11.44 -4.79 -16.62
CA ASN A 125 11.10 -6.22 -16.60
C ASN A 125 11.12 -6.82 -15.19
N ASP A 126 10.76 -6.01 -14.21
CA ASP A 126 10.79 -6.43 -12.83
C ASP A 126 9.62 -5.83 -12.01
N VAL A 127 9.44 -6.40 -10.80
CA VAL A 127 8.44 -5.99 -9.82
C VAL A 127 9.13 -5.48 -8.58
N TYR A 128 8.60 -4.42 -7.98
CA TYR A 128 9.14 -3.80 -6.77
C TYR A 128 8.02 -3.52 -5.77
N ASN A 129 8.25 -3.87 -4.51
CA ASN A 129 7.43 -3.36 -3.42
C ASN A 129 7.77 -1.88 -3.19
N LEU A 130 6.78 -1.02 -3.31
CA LEU A 130 6.96 0.41 -3.12
C LEU A 130 6.27 0.86 -1.83
N GLY A 131 7.08 1.02 -0.79
CA GLY A 131 6.67 1.43 0.55
C GLY A 131 7.87 1.84 1.39
N LEU A 132 7.65 2.00 2.70
CA LEU A 132 8.72 2.28 3.66
C LEU A 132 8.80 1.14 4.67
N SER A 133 9.97 0.52 4.83
CA SER A 133 10.18 -0.57 5.79
C SER A 133 9.88 -0.14 7.22
N THR A 134 10.16 1.13 7.57
CA THR A 134 9.85 1.73 8.88
C THR A 134 8.37 2.07 9.08
N ALA A 135 7.56 1.98 8.03
CA ALA A 135 6.13 2.28 8.04
C ALA A 135 5.25 1.01 7.98
N ASN A 136 5.81 -0.16 8.32
CA ASN A 136 5.05 -1.36 8.63
C ASN A 136 4.49 -1.23 10.06
N ILE A 137 3.35 -0.59 10.22
CA ILE A 137 2.78 -0.29 11.54
C ILE A 137 1.33 -0.76 11.67
N SER A 138 0.92 -1.04 12.91
CA SER A 138 -0.46 -1.42 13.20
C SER A 138 -1.40 -0.20 13.24
N LYS A 139 -2.71 -0.46 13.16
CA LYS A 139 -3.73 0.59 13.28
C LYS A 139 -3.61 1.38 14.58
N ILE A 140 -3.31 0.69 15.70
CA ILE A 140 -3.13 1.38 16.99
C ILE A 140 -1.87 2.25 17.00
N MET A 141 -0.76 1.79 16.40
CA MET A 141 0.46 2.60 16.28
C MET A 141 0.21 3.84 15.42
N LEU A 142 -0.51 3.70 14.31
CA LEU A 142 -0.93 4.83 13.47
C LEU A 142 -1.77 5.83 14.27
N ALA A 143 -2.81 5.34 14.96
CA ALA A 143 -3.68 6.20 15.78
C ALA A 143 -2.90 6.95 16.88
N LYS A 144 -1.94 6.28 17.55
CA LYS A 144 -1.06 6.92 18.54
C LYS A 144 -0.14 7.98 17.91
N LYS A 145 0.38 7.74 16.69
CA LYS A 145 1.16 8.76 15.95
C LYS A 145 0.31 10.00 15.65
N ILE A 146 -0.94 9.81 15.22
CA ILE A 146 -1.88 10.92 14.99
C ILE A 146 -2.21 11.63 16.31
N GLN A 147 -2.46 10.89 17.39
CA GLN A 147 -2.74 11.46 18.72
C GLN A 147 -1.58 12.30 19.25
N LYS A 148 -0.34 11.90 18.97
CA LYS A 148 0.85 12.69 19.36
C LYS A 148 0.86 14.07 18.70
N GLN A 149 0.38 14.19 17.46
CA GLN A 149 0.27 15.46 16.73
C GLN A 149 -1.02 16.23 17.08
N TYR A 150 -2.10 15.49 17.35
CA TYR A 150 -3.40 16.05 17.68
C TYR A 150 -3.87 15.54 19.04
N LYS A 151 -3.39 16.16 20.12
CA LYS A 151 -3.59 15.75 21.52
C LYS A 151 -5.06 15.65 21.97
N LYS A 152 -5.97 16.34 21.28
CA LYS A 152 -7.42 16.29 21.56
C LYS A 152 -8.08 14.97 21.13
N LEU A 153 -7.36 14.10 20.40
CA LEU A 153 -7.87 12.82 19.93
C LEU A 153 -8.02 11.82 21.08
N LYS A 154 -9.22 11.25 21.22
CA LYS A 154 -9.50 10.11 22.08
C LYS A 154 -9.56 8.83 21.25
N ILE A 155 -8.81 7.79 21.65
CA ILE A 155 -8.80 6.48 20.98
C ILE A 155 -9.64 5.51 21.81
N LYS A 156 -10.65 4.87 21.17
CA LYS A 156 -11.45 3.79 21.75
C LYS A 156 -11.18 2.51 21.01
N ILE A 157 -10.82 1.44 21.72
CA ILE A 157 -10.70 0.10 21.19
C ILE A 157 -12.00 -0.65 21.48
N VAL A 158 -12.53 -1.36 20.48
CA VAL A 158 -13.73 -2.19 20.59
C VAL A 158 -13.34 -3.61 20.20
N THR A 159 -13.51 -4.55 21.12
CA THR A 159 -13.06 -5.94 21.00
C THR A 159 -14.12 -6.89 20.46
N ASN A 160 -15.42 -6.53 20.63
CA ASN A 160 -16.55 -7.36 20.23
C ASN A 160 -17.00 -7.16 18.76
N ARG A 161 -16.25 -6.43 17.96
CA ARG A 161 -16.50 -6.24 16.52
C ARG A 161 -15.25 -6.56 15.73
N LYS A 162 -15.45 -7.26 14.60
CA LYS A 162 -14.37 -7.55 13.65
C LYS A 162 -14.26 -6.44 12.61
N ASP A 163 -13.03 -6.19 12.16
CA ASP A 163 -12.80 -5.33 10.99
C ASP A 163 -13.12 -6.13 9.72
N PRO A 164 -13.91 -5.60 8.77
CA PRO A 164 -14.12 -6.26 7.49
C PRO A 164 -12.82 -6.41 6.69
N ASP A 165 -11.83 -5.54 6.91
CA ASP A 165 -10.52 -5.59 6.28
C ASP A 165 -9.55 -6.45 7.11
N LYS A 166 -9.51 -7.75 6.81
CA LYS A 166 -8.70 -8.76 7.51
C LYS A 166 -7.24 -8.79 7.07
N ARG A 167 -6.78 -7.90 6.19
CA ARG A 167 -5.38 -7.88 5.75
C ARG A 167 -4.46 -7.61 6.93
N ASP A 168 -3.42 -8.42 7.09
CA ASP A 168 -2.36 -8.25 8.08
C ASP A 168 -1.06 -8.79 7.51
N TYR A 169 -0.12 -7.92 7.16
CA TYR A 169 1.15 -8.30 6.56
C TYR A 169 2.26 -7.29 6.85
N PHE A 170 3.49 -7.78 6.83
CA PHE A 170 4.70 -6.97 6.74
C PHE A 170 5.24 -7.01 5.31
N VAL A 171 5.75 -5.89 4.83
CA VAL A 171 6.33 -5.82 3.49
C VAL A 171 7.79 -5.39 3.58
N SER A 172 8.65 -6.14 2.90
CA SER A 172 10.04 -5.76 2.65
C SER A 172 10.09 -4.80 1.46
N ASN A 173 10.78 -3.68 1.64
CA ASN A 173 11.02 -2.72 0.58
C ASN A 173 12.54 -2.58 0.31
N ARG A 174 13.29 -3.68 0.45
CA ARG A 174 14.76 -3.67 0.32
C ARG A 174 15.24 -3.65 -1.12
N LYS A 175 14.39 -4.08 -2.05
CA LYS A 175 14.74 -4.23 -3.46
C LYS A 175 14.78 -2.88 -4.20
N ILE A 176 13.99 -1.90 -3.75
CA ILE A 176 13.88 -0.58 -4.37
C ILE A 176 14.82 0.47 -3.78
#